data_19297f9964c9d59e2b88e7af14ce6343
#
_entry.id   19297f9964c9d59e2b88e7af14ce6343
#
_cell.length_a   1.000
_cell.length_b   1.000
_cell.length_c   1.000
_cell.angle_alpha   90.00
_cell.angle_beta   90.00
_cell.angle_gamma   90.00
#
_symmetry.space_group_name_H-M   'P 1'
#
loop_
_entity.id
_entity.type
_entity.pdbx_description
1 polymer ?
#
loop_
_entity_poly.entity_id
_entity_poly.type
_entity_poly.pdbx_seq_one_letter_code
_entity_poly.pdbx_strand_id
1 'polypeptide(L)'
;IIAGDWSSDVCSSDLVSAGPIDRSRRFLKEINEVMPRKEYLELAGDGVYRIVLGILYKIVLSTYVYQMLLALNNTGTVVYLIKYMYLYTLYLFFDFAGYSLMAVGSSNILGIQTPMNFNKPFLSVDIKDFWTRWHITLSTWLRDFVFSRVLMQVIRKKWFKNRLHNATYAYMVNMLVMGFWHGLSVSYIVYGFYHGVLMAGFEVY
;
A
#
# COMPACT_ATOMS: atom_id res chain seq x y z
N ILE A 1 -5.77 -1.13 -31.01
CA ILE A 1 -5.93 -0.91 -29.55
C ILE A 1 -6.97 -1.93 -29.13
N ILE A 2 -6.52 -3.06 -28.63
CA ILE A 2 -7.36 -4.15 -28.13
C ILE A 2 -8.01 -3.59 -26.87
N ALA A 3 -9.34 -3.47 -26.86
CA ALA A 3 -10.11 -3.28 -25.66
C ALA A 3 -9.89 -4.52 -24.80
N GLY A 4 -8.89 -4.49 -23.93
CA GLY A 4 -8.69 -5.50 -22.92
C GLY A 4 -9.94 -5.59 -22.07
N ASP A 5 -10.35 -6.79 -21.74
CA ASP A 5 -11.50 -7.08 -20.91
C ASP A 5 -11.29 -6.46 -19.53
N TRP A 6 -11.78 -5.24 -19.37
CA TRP A 6 -11.58 -4.38 -18.21
C TRP A 6 -12.23 -4.92 -16.94
N SER A 7 -13.24 -5.78 -17.11
CA SER A 7 -13.99 -6.35 -15.99
C SER A 7 -13.17 -7.39 -15.22
N SER A 8 -12.30 -8.12 -15.89
CA SER A 8 -11.47 -9.15 -15.28
C SER A 8 -10.23 -8.60 -14.54
N ASP A 9 -9.72 -7.41 -14.95
CA ASP A 9 -8.56 -6.79 -14.28
C ASP A 9 -8.94 -5.95 -13.06
N VAL A 10 -10.21 -5.53 -12.95
CA VAL A 10 -10.73 -4.73 -11.83
C VAL A 10 -11.23 -5.63 -10.69
N CYS A 11 -11.60 -6.88 -11.00
CA CYS A 11 -11.96 -7.85 -9.97
C CYS A 11 -10.67 -8.35 -9.29
N SER A 12 -10.14 -7.53 -8.36
CA SER A 12 -9.27 -8.06 -7.33
C SER A 12 -10.11 -9.09 -6.57
N SER A 13 -9.62 -10.31 -6.46
CA SER A 13 -10.17 -11.20 -5.46
C SER A 13 -10.05 -10.46 -4.14
N ASP A 14 -11.18 -10.05 -3.56
CA ASP A 14 -11.28 -9.49 -2.22
C ASP A 14 -10.91 -10.58 -1.22
N LEU A 15 -9.68 -11.11 -1.33
CA LEU A 15 -9.19 -12.10 -0.39
C LEU A 15 -9.18 -11.51 1.02
N VAL A 16 -9.14 -10.17 1.12
CA VAL A 16 -9.37 -9.50 2.42
C VAL A 16 -9.61 -8.00 2.19
N SER A 17 -10.59 -7.41 2.82
CA SER A 17 -10.89 -5.97 2.81
C SER A 17 -9.75 -5.05 3.28
N ALA A 18 -8.65 -5.60 3.78
CA ALA A 18 -7.43 -4.90 4.19
C ALA A 18 -6.14 -5.66 3.83
N GLY A 19 -6.22 -6.81 3.13
CA GLY A 19 -5.07 -7.61 2.71
C GLY A 19 -4.42 -7.07 1.43
N PRO A 20 -3.38 -7.77 0.93
CA PRO A 20 -2.76 -7.44 -0.34
C PRO A 20 -3.75 -7.55 -1.49
N ILE A 21 -3.82 -6.50 -2.32
CA ILE A 21 -4.62 -6.50 -3.53
C ILE A 21 -3.90 -7.34 -4.59
N ASP A 22 -4.51 -8.43 -5.02
CA ASP A 22 -3.97 -9.30 -6.07
C ASP A 22 -4.76 -9.19 -7.38
N ARG A 23 -4.09 -9.45 -8.49
CA ARG A 23 -4.72 -9.44 -9.81
C ARG A 23 -5.37 -10.79 -10.09
N SER A 24 -6.65 -10.78 -10.47
CA SER A 24 -7.44 -11.98 -10.75
C SER A 24 -6.76 -12.93 -11.73
N ARG A 25 -6.10 -12.41 -12.78
CA ARG A 25 -5.36 -13.24 -13.76
C ARG A 25 -4.21 -14.01 -13.14
N ARG A 26 -3.45 -13.38 -12.22
CA ARG A 26 -2.35 -14.05 -11.53
C ARG A 26 -2.90 -15.11 -10.58
N PHE A 27 -3.90 -14.78 -9.79
CA PHE A 27 -4.57 -15.70 -8.89
C PHE A 27 -5.15 -16.93 -9.59
N LEU A 28 -5.88 -16.71 -10.70
CA LEU A 28 -6.44 -17.82 -11.49
C LEU A 28 -5.36 -18.69 -12.13
N LYS A 29 -4.23 -18.11 -12.53
CA LYS A 29 -3.10 -18.87 -13.05
C LYS A 29 -2.53 -19.79 -11.97
N GLU A 30 -2.24 -19.27 -10.80
CA GLU A 30 -1.65 -20.03 -9.68
C GLU A 30 -2.57 -21.16 -9.18
N ILE A 31 -3.89 -20.93 -9.11
CA ILE A 31 -4.84 -21.99 -8.71
C ILE A 31 -4.89 -23.15 -9.70
N ASN A 32 -4.70 -22.85 -11.01
CA ASN A 32 -4.76 -23.88 -12.04
C ASN A 32 -3.42 -24.57 -12.30
N GLU A 33 -2.32 -24.08 -11.77
CA GLU A 33 -0.99 -24.70 -11.89
C GLU A 33 -0.73 -25.67 -10.74
N VAL A 34 -0.32 -26.90 -11.07
CA VAL A 34 0.05 -27.89 -10.05
C VAL A 34 1.47 -27.62 -9.60
N MET A 35 1.61 -27.19 -8.35
CA MET A 35 2.91 -26.93 -7.74
C MET A 35 3.61 -28.23 -7.32
N PRO A 36 4.91 -28.43 -7.65
CA PRO A 36 5.69 -29.58 -7.16
C PRO A 36 5.73 -29.62 -5.62
N ARG A 37 5.67 -30.82 -5.06
CA ARG A 37 5.62 -31.01 -3.59
C ARG A 37 6.74 -30.28 -2.84
N LYS A 38 7.94 -30.25 -3.41
CA LYS A 38 9.08 -29.58 -2.76
C LYS A 38 8.84 -28.08 -2.66
N GLU A 39 8.42 -27.44 -3.75
CA GLU A 39 8.12 -26.00 -3.80
C GLU A 39 6.95 -25.65 -2.88
N TYR A 40 5.92 -26.50 -2.83
CA TYR A 40 4.80 -26.32 -1.90
C TYR A 40 5.24 -26.33 -0.44
N LEU A 41 6.11 -27.28 -0.06
CA LEU A 41 6.58 -27.36 1.34
C LEU A 41 7.46 -26.17 1.73
N GLU A 42 8.28 -25.65 0.82
CA GLU A 42 9.07 -24.44 1.03
C GLU A 42 8.15 -23.21 1.17
N LEU A 43 7.15 -23.08 0.30
CA LEU A 43 6.16 -22.01 0.34
C LEU A 43 5.31 -22.05 1.62
N ALA A 44 4.85 -23.24 2.01
CA ALA A 44 4.07 -23.42 3.24
C ALA A 44 4.91 -23.13 4.49
N GLY A 45 6.19 -23.53 4.50
CA GLY A 45 7.13 -23.17 5.57
C GLY A 45 7.34 -21.66 5.70
N ASP A 46 7.54 -20.96 4.58
CA ASP A 46 7.56 -19.49 4.54
C ASP A 46 6.23 -18.88 5.03
N GLY A 47 5.10 -19.52 4.67
CA GLY A 47 3.77 -19.15 5.13
C GLY A 47 3.64 -19.18 6.65
N VAL A 48 4.06 -20.27 7.29
CA VAL A 48 4.06 -20.41 8.76
C VAL A 48 4.96 -19.34 9.39
N TYR A 49 6.18 -19.14 8.88
CA TYR A 49 7.09 -18.10 9.36
C TYR A 49 6.45 -16.70 9.30
N ARG A 50 5.77 -16.35 8.19
CA ARG A 50 5.09 -15.07 8.03
C ARG A 50 3.92 -14.90 8.99
N ILE A 51 3.15 -15.94 9.26
CA ILE A 51 2.07 -15.89 10.24
C ILE A 51 2.63 -15.60 11.63
N VAL A 52 3.66 -16.33 12.06
CA VAL A 52 4.29 -16.12 13.38
C VAL A 52 4.86 -14.70 13.50
N LEU A 53 5.56 -14.23 12.46
CA LEU A 53 6.08 -12.87 12.41
C LEU A 53 4.96 -11.83 12.41
N GLY A 54 3.86 -12.09 11.70
CA GLY A 54 2.67 -11.23 11.65
C GLY A 54 1.99 -11.12 13.01
N ILE A 55 1.88 -12.22 13.74
CA ILE A 55 1.38 -12.26 15.13
C ILE A 55 2.27 -11.39 16.04
N LEU A 56 3.60 -11.55 15.94
CA LEU A 56 4.55 -10.74 16.70
C LEU A 56 4.35 -9.24 16.41
N TYR A 57 4.24 -8.87 15.14
CA TYR A 57 4.04 -7.48 14.75
C TYR A 57 2.71 -6.92 15.26
N LYS A 58 1.60 -7.61 14.96
CA LYS A 58 0.25 -7.10 15.25
C LYS A 58 -0.11 -7.18 16.73
N ILE A 59 0.23 -8.29 17.40
CA ILE A 59 -0.21 -8.50 18.80
C ILE A 59 0.80 -7.94 19.78
N VAL A 60 2.12 -8.12 19.55
CA VAL A 60 3.12 -7.69 20.53
C VAL A 60 3.59 -6.26 20.25
N LEU A 61 4.19 -6.03 19.07
CA LEU A 61 4.84 -4.74 18.80
C LEU A 61 3.84 -3.60 18.64
N SER A 62 2.74 -3.82 17.90
CA SER A 62 1.69 -2.81 17.73
C SER A 62 1.06 -2.46 19.09
N THR A 63 0.71 -3.46 19.91
CA THR A 63 0.13 -3.22 21.23
C THR A 63 1.10 -2.47 22.15
N TYR A 64 2.38 -2.84 22.14
CA TYR A 64 3.41 -2.15 22.94
C TYR A 64 3.54 -0.67 22.55
N VAL A 65 3.66 -0.38 21.24
CA VAL A 65 3.73 1.00 20.74
C VAL A 65 2.43 1.76 21.03
N TYR A 66 1.27 1.11 20.93
CA TYR A 66 -0.01 1.72 21.29
C TYR A 66 -0.08 2.12 22.77
N GLN A 67 0.42 1.28 23.67
CA GLN A 67 0.52 1.65 25.10
C GLN A 67 1.42 2.84 25.33
N MET A 68 2.54 2.95 24.62
CA MET A 68 3.40 4.14 24.66
C MET A 68 2.67 5.39 24.15
N LEU A 69 1.84 5.24 23.11
CA LEU A 69 1.02 6.32 22.56
C LEU A 69 -0.02 6.82 23.59
N LEU A 70 -0.70 5.88 24.28
CA LEU A 70 -1.69 6.20 25.32
C LEU A 70 -1.05 6.86 26.55
N ALA A 71 0.21 6.53 26.86
CA ALA A 71 0.95 7.11 27.96
C ALA A 71 1.45 8.55 27.68
N LEU A 72 1.31 9.05 26.45
CA LEU A 72 1.68 10.42 26.12
C LEU A 72 0.71 11.42 26.75
N ASN A 73 1.22 12.30 27.60
CA ASN A 73 0.46 13.43 28.13
C ASN A 73 0.33 14.51 27.05
N ASN A 74 -0.89 14.91 26.74
CA ASN A 74 -1.12 16.00 25.80
C ASN A 74 -0.75 17.35 26.45
N THR A 75 0.45 17.81 26.15
CA THR A 75 0.99 19.09 26.69
C THR A 75 0.76 20.26 25.72
N GLY A 76 0.15 20.04 24.55
CA GLY A 76 -0.01 21.05 23.49
C GLY A 76 1.31 21.54 22.88
N THR A 77 2.44 20.90 23.19
CA THR A 77 3.76 21.30 22.70
C THR A 77 4.10 20.63 21.37
N VAL A 78 5.00 21.26 20.60
CA VAL A 78 5.55 20.68 19.35
C VAL A 78 6.23 19.33 19.62
N VAL A 79 6.89 19.19 20.76
CA VAL A 79 7.55 17.93 21.17
C VAL A 79 6.52 16.80 21.34
N TYR A 80 5.38 17.10 21.97
CA TYR A 80 4.29 16.13 22.06
C TYR A 80 3.80 15.72 20.67
N LEU A 81 3.55 16.70 19.79
CA LEU A 81 3.07 16.43 18.43
C LEU A 81 4.04 15.53 17.65
N ILE A 82 5.33 15.81 17.70
CA ILE A 82 6.36 14.99 17.04
C ILE A 82 6.35 13.55 17.59
N LYS A 83 6.36 13.38 18.93
CA LYS A 83 6.30 12.05 19.55
C LYS A 83 5.04 11.30 19.14
N TYR A 84 3.89 11.97 19.15
CA TYR A 84 2.62 11.38 18.74
C TYR A 84 2.67 10.89 17.27
N MET A 85 3.14 11.73 16.35
CA MET A 85 3.25 11.37 14.91
C MET A 85 4.13 10.14 14.71
N TYR A 86 5.31 10.07 15.33
CA TYR A 86 6.21 8.92 15.19
C TYR A 86 5.62 7.65 15.81
N LEU A 87 5.09 7.71 17.01
CA LEU A 87 4.50 6.54 17.67
C LEU A 87 3.25 6.06 16.92
N TYR A 88 2.40 6.98 16.47
CA TYR A 88 1.23 6.61 15.69
C TYR A 88 1.61 5.94 14.35
N THR A 89 2.63 6.46 13.68
CA THR A 89 3.15 5.87 12.43
C THR A 89 3.71 4.46 12.66
N LEU A 90 4.48 4.26 13.73
CA LEU A 90 5.01 2.94 14.10
C LEU A 90 3.90 1.96 14.50
N TYR A 91 2.93 2.43 15.29
CA TYR A 91 1.75 1.63 15.64
C TYR A 91 1.02 1.15 14.38
N LEU A 92 0.68 2.08 13.49
CA LEU A 92 -0.01 1.78 12.24
C LEU A 92 0.79 0.81 11.35
N PHE A 93 2.11 1.01 11.29
CA PHE A 93 2.99 0.11 10.55
C PHE A 93 2.95 -1.31 11.10
N PHE A 94 3.18 -1.50 12.40
CA PHE A 94 3.20 -2.85 12.98
C PHE A 94 1.83 -3.52 12.92
N ASP A 95 0.75 -2.77 13.14
CA ASP A 95 -0.61 -3.30 13.04
C ASP A 95 -0.92 -3.77 11.62
N PHE A 96 -0.68 -2.94 10.63
CA PHE A 96 -1.03 -3.24 9.24
C PHE A 96 -0.03 -4.20 8.59
N ALA A 97 1.28 -4.06 8.81
CA ALA A 97 2.27 -5.00 8.31
C ALA A 97 2.09 -6.39 8.92
N GLY A 98 1.75 -6.47 10.22
CA GLY A 98 1.44 -7.73 10.88
C GLY A 98 0.23 -8.43 10.27
N TYR A 99 -0.85 -7.68 10.06
CA TYR A 99 -2.03 -8.21 9.37
C TYR A 99 -1.71 -8.70 7.95
N SER A 100 -0.98 -7.88 7.18
CA SER A 100 -0.57 -8.24 5.82
C SER A 100 0.31 -9.49 5.77
N LEU A 101 1.24 -9.65 6.73
CA LEU A 101 2.07 -10.85 6.84
C LEU A 101 1.24 -12.10 7.13
N MET A 102 0.24 -12.02 8.03
CA MET A 102 -0.66 -13.14 8.30
C MET A 102 -1.49 -13.50 7.06
N ALA A 103 -2.01 -12.51 6.33
CA ALA A 103 -2.77 -12.75 5.10
C ALA A 103 -1.91 -13.44 4.02
N VAL A 104 -0.69 -12.94 3.77
CA VAL A 104 0.25 -13.57 2.82
C VAL A 104 0.65 -14.96 3.30
N GLY A 105 0.93 -15.13 4.57
CA GLY A 105 1.29 -16.43 5.14
C GLY A 105 0.19 -17.48 5.00
N SER A 106 -1.07 -17.09 5.24
CA SER A 106 -2.23 -17.97 5.03
C SER A 106 -2.39 -18.38 3.58
N SER A 107 -2.20 -17.44 2.65
CA SER A 107 -2.21 -17.65 1.21
C SER A 107 -1.11 -18.64 0.78
N ASN A 108 0.10 -18.47 1.30
CA ASN A 108 1.24 -19.37 1.03
C ASN A 108 0.98 -20.80 1.49
N ILE A 109 0.32 -21.00 2.63
CA ILE A 109 -0.09 -22.34 3.10
C ILE A 109 -1.12 -22.97 2.16
N LEU A 110 -1.96 -22.17 1.53
CA LEU A 110 -2.91 -22.63 0.50
C LEU A 110 -2.25 -22.87 -0.87
N GLY A 111 -0.92 -22.66 -0.99
CA GLY A 111 -0.19 -22.82 -2.23
C GLY A 111 -0.27 -21.61 -3.18
N ILE A 112 -0.74 -20.46 -2.70
CA ILE A 112 -0.91 -19.23 -3.48
C ILE A 112 0.13 -18.19 -3.07
N GLN A 113 0.94 -17.72 -3.99
CA GLN A 113 1.95 -16.68 -3.74
C GLN A 113 1.33 -15.30 -3.84
N THR A 114 0.89 -14.74 -2.73
CA THR A 114 0.32 -13.39 -2.68
C THR A 114 1.42 -12.32 -2.57
N PRO A 115 1.30 -11.15 -3.26
CA PRO A 115 2.31 -10.11 -3.19
C PRO A 115 2.40 -9.48 -1.80
N MET A 116 3.61 -9.03 -1.43
CA MET A 116 3.84 -8.33 -0.17
C MET A 116 3.36 -6.88 -0.22
N ASN A 117 2.85 -6.38 0.91
CA ASN A 117 2.43 -4.97 1.06
C ASN A 117 3.53 -4.05 1.58
N PHE A 118 4.56 -4.59 2.21
CA PHE A 118 5.61 -3.80 2.83
C PHE A 118 7.01 -4.34 2.51
N ASN A 119 7.93 -3.43 2.20
CA ASN A 119 9.34 -3.72 2.00
C ASN A 119 10.21 -2.64 2.63
N LYS A 120 10.43 -2.72 3.96
CA LYS A 120 11.30 -1.80 4.72
C LYS A 120 11.02 -0.31 4.39
N PRO A 121 9.79 0.20 4.54
CA PRO A 121 9.41 1.53 4.03
C PRO A 121 10.16 2.68 4.70
N PHE A 122 10.63 2.52 5.94
CA PHE A 122 11.39 3.54 6.65
C PHE A 122 12.87 3.65 6.18
N LEU A 123 13.31 2.77 5.28
CA LEU A 123 14.62 2.87 4.62
C LEU A 123 14.51 3.49 3.21
N SER A 124 13.39 4.12 2.90
CA SER A 124 13.20 4.82 1.63
C SER A 124 14.11 6.05 1.55
N VAL A 125 14.64 6.30 0.36
CA VAL A 125 15.54 7.43 0.09
C VAL A 125 14.79 8.70 -0.31
N ASP A 126 13.55 8.53 -0.78
CA ASP A 126 12.67 9.63 -1.18
C ASP A 126 11.19 9.22 -1.09
N ILE A 127 10.29 10.17 -1.37
CA ILE A 127 8.86 9.95 -1.28
C ILE A 127 8.31 8.97 -2.33
N LYS A 128 8.92 8.87 -3.51
CA LYS A 128 8.53 7.89 -4.52
C LYS A 128 8.96 6.49 -4.09
N ASP A 129 10.20 6.34 -3.61
CA ASP A 129 10.70 5.08 -3.06
C ASP A 129 9.85 4.64 -1.85
N PHE A 130 9.42 5.56 -0.98
CA PHE A 130 8.50 5.27 0.11
C PHE A 130 7.22 4.59 -0.40
N TRP A 131 6.57 5.13 -1.41
CA TRP A 131 5.33 4.56 -1.98
C TRP A 131 5.56 3.26 -2.78
N THR A 132 6.79 2.92 -3.16
CA THR A 132 7.12 1.58 -3.70
C THR A 132 7.32 0.53 -2.60
N ARG A 133 7.42 0.94 -1.34
CA ARG A 133 7.71 0.09 -0.17
C ARG A 133 6.57 0.04 0.85
N TRP A 134 5.70 1.04 0.86
CA TRP A 134 4.52 1.16 1.72
C TRP A 134 3.25 0.83 0.95
N HIS A 135 2.46 -0.11 1.49
CA HIS A 135 1.20 -0.56 0.90
C HIS A 135 1.33 -0.81 -0.62
N ILE A 136 2.31 -1.62 -0.99
CA ILE A 136 2.80 -1.81 -2.36
C ILE A 136 1.68 -2.17 -3.33
N THR A 137 0.76 -3.05 -2.91
CA THR A 137 -0.31 -3.51 -3.79
C THR A 137 -1.31 -2.41 -4.12
N LEU A 138 -1.72 -1.59 -3.12
CA LEU A 138 -2.56 -0.41 -3.34
C LEU A 138 -1.84 0.65 -4.18
N SER A 139 -0.57 0.94 -3.85
CA SER A 139 0.24 1.92 -4.57
C SER A 139 0.40 1.55 -6.03
N THR A 140 0.62 0.26 -6.32
CA THR A 140 0.70 -0.28 -7.68
C THR A 140 -0.65 -0.20 -8.39
N TRP A 141 -1.74 -0.56 -7.72
CA TRP A 141 -3.09 -0.45 -8.27
C TRP A 141 -3.44 1.00 -8.63
N LEU A 142 -3.22 1.93 -7.72
CA LEU A 142 -3.46 3.36 -7.96
C LEU A 142 -2.60 3.91 -9.10
N ARG A 143 -1.32 3.51 -9.17
CA ARG A 143 -0.43 3.89 -10.27
C ARG A 143 -0.96 3.40 -11.62
N ASP A 144 -1.39 2.15 -11.71
CA ASP A 144 -1.79 1.54 -12.97
C ASP A 144 -3.21 1.99 -13.41
N PHE A 145 -4.14 2.13 -12.47
CA PHE A 145 -5.54 2.41 -12.79
C PHE A 145 -5.95 3.88 -12.64
N VAL A 146 -5.25 4.67 -11.86
CA VAL A 146 -5.55 6.09 -11.68
C VAL A 146 -4.48 6.95 -12.33
N PHE A 147 -3.23 6.92 -11.81
CA PHE A 147 -2.16 7.80 -12.28
C PHE A 147 -1.92 7.67 -13.78
N SER A 148 -1.68 6.45 -14.29
CA SER A 148 -1.35 6.24 -15.70
C SER A 148 -2.48 6.67 -16.64
N ARG A 149 -3.74 6.47 -16.24
CA ARG A 149 -4.89 6.87 -17.05
C ARG A 149 -5.09 8.38 -17.07
N VAL A 150 -4.99 9.02 -15.91
CA VAL A 150 -5.06 10.48 -15.81
C VAL A 150 -3.94 11.11 -16.64
N LEU A 151 -2.70 10.62 -16.49
CA LEU A 151 -1.55 11.12 -17.23
C LEU A 151 -1.75 10.98 -18.75
N MET A 152 -2.16 9.80 -19.23
CA MET A 152 -2.44 9.59 -20.66
C MET A 152 -3.56 10.51 -21.17
N GLN A 153 -4.61 10.72 -20.39
CA GLN A 153 -5.73 11.57 -20.77
C GLN A 153 -5.32 13.04 -20.86
N VAL A 154 -4.54 13.53 -19.88
CA VAL A 154 -4.03 14.90 -19.84
C VAL A 154 -3.09 15.19 -21.03
N ILE A 155 -2.21 14.23 -21.35
CA ILE A 155 -1.30 14.31 -22.51
C ILE A 155 -2.11 14.31 -23.81
N ARG A 156 -3.06 13.39 -23.99
CA ARG A 156 -3.88 13.27 -25.20
C ARG A 156 -4.72 14.52 -25.45
N LYS A 157 -5.27 15.11 -24.38
CA LYS A 157 -6.08 16.33 -24.47
C LYS A 157 -5.24 17.60 -24.49
N LYS A 158 -3.91 17.50 -24.38
CA LYS A 158 -2.97 18.64 -24.36
C LYS A 158 -3.31 19.70 -23.32
N TRP A 159 -3.73 19.28 -22.11
CA TRP A 159 -4.11 20.24 -21.05
C TRP A 159 -2.93 21.13 -20.64
N PHE A 160 -1.72 20.56 -20.57
CA PHE A 160 -0.51 21.33 -20.28
C PHE A 160 0.53 21.07 -21.36
N LYS A 161 1.26 22.13 -21.74
CA LYS A 161 2.37 22.03 -22.71
C LYS A 161 3.61 21.34 -22.11
N ASN A 162 3.80 21.48 -20.80
CA ASN A 162 4.94 20.93 -20.10
C ASN A 162 4.63 19.52 -19.58
N ARG A 163 5.51 18.57 -19.89
CA ARG A 163 5.42 17.17 -19.41
C ARG A 163 5.36 17.10 -17.87
N LEU A 164 6.11 17.99 -17.21
CA LEU A 164 6.17 18.08 -15.77
C LEU A 164 4.78 18.40 -15.16
N HIS A 165 4.08 19.40 -15.69
CA HIS A 165 2.74 19.76 -15.21
C HIS A 165 1.72 18.63 -15.42
N ASN A 166 1.86 17.84 -16.49
CA ASN A 166 1.02 16.66 -16.72
C ASN A 166 1.23 15.62 -15.61
N ALA A 167 2.50 15.34 -15.24
CA ALA A 167 2.83 14.39 -14.18
C ALA A 167 2.39 14.90 -12.80
N THR A 168 2.66 16.17 -12.48
CA THR A 168 2.21 16.83 -11.23
C THR A 168 0.70 16.71 -11.05
N TYR A 169 -0.06 17.03 -12.08
CA TYR A 169 -1.52 16.90 -12.03
C TYR A 169 -1.97 15.44 -11.78
N ALA A 170 -1.35 14.49 -12.49
CA ALA A 170 -1.68 13.09 -12.33
C ALA A 170 -1.34 12.57 -10.92
N TYR A 171 -0.22 13.01 -10.30
CA TYR A 171 0.11 12.69 -8.90
C TYR A 171 -0.90 13.27 -7.93
N MET A 172 -1.31 14.54 -8.11
CA MET A 172 -2.31 15.17 -7.26
C MET A 172 -3.64 14.39 -7.29
N VAL A 173 -4.15 14.06 -8.48
CA VAL A 173 -5.38 13.28 -8.62
C VAL A 173 -5.22 11.89 -7.99
N ASN A 174 -4.10 11.22 -8.24
CA ASN A 174 -3.83 9.88 -7.71
C ASN A 174 -3.86 9.85 -6.17
N MET A 175 -3.19 10.80 -5.53
CA MET A 175 -3.11 10.86 -4.08
C MET A 175 -4.42 11.35 -3.43
N LEU A 176 -5.16 12.22 -4.10
CA LEU A 176 -6.51 12.59 -3.66
C LEU A 176 -7.46 11.39 -3.71
N VAL A 177 -7.42 10.60 -4.79
CA VAL A 177 -8.21 9.35 -4.89
C VAL A 177 -7.84 8.39 -3.77
N MET A 178 -6.55 8.26 -3.43
CA MET A 178 -6.10 7.47 -2.29
C MET A 178 -6.67 8.00 -0.97
N GLY A 179 -6.67 9.31 -0.76
CA GLY A 179 -7.29 9.93 0.41
C GLY A 179 -8.78 9.60 0.52
N PHE A 180 -9.54 9.74 -0.55
CA PHE A 180 -10.96 9.38 -0.60
C PHE A 180 -11.20 7.88 -0.39
N TRP A 181 -10.29 7.03 -0.85
CA TRP A 181 -10.37 5.58 -0.62
C TRP A 181 -10.26 5.24 0.87
N HIS A 182 -9.44 5.97 1.64
CA HIS A 182 -9.36 5.80 3.10
C HIS A 182 -10.63 6.28 3.84
N GLY A 183 -11.37 7.22 3.28
CA GLY A 183 -12.62 7.72 3.83
C GLY A 183 -12.93 9.16 3.44
N LEU A 184 -14.18 9.57 3.70
CA LEU A 184 -14.66 10.91 3.33
C LEU A 184 -14.42 11.97 4.42
N SER A 185 -13.62 11.67 5.44
CA SER A 185 -13.28 12.67 6.46
C SER A 185 -12.29 13.71 5.94
N VAL A 186 -12.36 14.92 6.49
CA VAL A 186 -11.44 16.02 6.14
C VAL A 186 -9.98 15.61 6.34
N SER A 187 -9.68 14.83 7.37
CA SER A 187 -8.32 14.33 7.64
C SER A 187 -7.76 13.49 6.50
N TYR A 188 -8.55 12.61 5.89
CA TYR A 188 -8.11 11.80 4.76
C TYR A 188 -7.95 12.60 3.46
N ILE A 189 -8.80 13.62 3.26
CA ILE A 189 -8.65 14.53 2.12
C ILE A 189 -7.37 15.34 2.25
N VAL A 190 -7.08 15.89 3.45
CA VAL A 190 -5.84 16.61 3.74
C VAL A 190 -4.62 15.68 3.60
N TYR A 191 -4.72 14.44 4.07
CA TYR A 191 -3.68 13.42 3.90
C TYR A 191 -3.37 13.16 2.41
N GLY A 192 -4.39 12.92 1.59
CA GLY A 192 -4.23 12.75 0.15
C GLY A 192 -3.62 13.97 -0.53
N PHE A 193 -4.09 15.16 -0.18
CA PHE A 193 -3.54 16.42 -0.69
C PHE A 193 -2.06 16.60 -0.32
N TYR A 194 -1.70 16.38 0.95
CA TYR A 194 -0.32 16.49 1.44
C TYR A 194 0.63 15.56 0.67
N HIS A 195 0.27 14.29 0.53
CA HIS A 195 1.09 13.34 -0.24
C HIS A 195 1.13 13.67 -1.73
N GLY A 196 0.04 14.21 -2.29
CA GLY A 196 0.00 14.72 -3.66
C GLY A 196 1.02 15.85 -3.88
N VAL A 197 1.08 16.81 -2.97
CA VAL A 197 2.05 17.92 -3.01
C VAL A 197 3.48 17.41 -2.89
N LEU A 198 3.76 16.46 -1.99
CA LEU A 198 5.10 15.87 -1.86
C LEU A 198 5.54 15.12 -3.13
N MET A 199 4.66 14.31 -3.72
CA MET A 199 4.95 13.59 -4.96
C MET A 199 5.16 14.54 -6.14
N ALA A 200 4.30 15.57 -6.25
CA ALA A 200 4.40 16.59 -7.27
C ALA A 200 5.68 17.44 -7.11
N GLY A 201 5.99 17.84 -5.89
CA GLY A 201 7.21 18.60 -5.57
C GLY A 201 8.48 17.83 -5.90
N PHE A 202 8.53 16.55 -5.58
CA PHE A 202 9.66 15.69 -5.93
C PHE A 202 9.84 15.53 -7.47
N GLU A 203 8.77 15.57 -8.25
CA GLU A 203 8.85 15.52 -9.71
C GLU A 203 9.45 16.79 -10.32
N VAL A 204 9.27 17.93 -9.63
CA VAL A 204 9.72 19.25 -10.09
C VAL A 204 11.20 19.51 -9.76
N TYR A 205 11.69 18.94 -8.67
CA TYR A 205 13.04 19.12 -8.17
C TYR A 205 14.02 18.18 -8.86
#